data_253bb4b90a04cc0cd3972a94b4227370
#
_entry.id   253bb4b90a04cc0cd3972a94b4227370
#
_cell.length_a   1.000
_cell.length_b   1.000
_cell.length_c   1.000
_cell.angle_alpha   90.00
_cell.angle_beta   90.00
_cell.angle_gamma   90.00
#
_symmetry.space_group_name_H-M   'P 1'
#
loop_
_entity.id
_entity.type
_entity.pdbx_description
1 polymer ?
#
loop_
_entity_poly.entity_id
_entity_poly.type
_entity_poly.pdbx_seq_one_letter_code
_entity_poly.pdbx_strand_id
1 'polypeptide(L)'
;MTTIKWQTAGADPEGWLSRVEKVIHLNPDGRAPSLAAPPEGNLRVGVDLGTAYTVLVVLDEAGNPLAGEYQFAQVVRDGLVVDFFGAVNLLKTLKDKAERRIGRPLTRAASGYPPGVPRAEVRATTHVVEAAGMVCERLVAEPEAANQVLGIHNGVVVDVGGGTTGIAVLENGKVVYTADEATGGTHFSLVIAGATGLSFDQAEVLKKTTSEQAGLFPLVRPVMEKVGTIIMRHLRGSAPESITLVGGTALFPGMAEVVQQVTGIPTRVPAHPMFITPLGIALSDNDT
;
A
#
# COMPACT_ATOMS: atom_id res chain seq x y z
N MET A 1 15.31 -4.35 24.66
CA MET A 1 14.04 -4.21 23.92
C MET A 1 13.56 -2.78 24.10
N THR A 2 13.92 -1.91 23.18
CA THR A 2 13.57 -0.49 23.26
C THR A 2 12.16 -0.35 22.65
N THR A 3 11.21 0.00 23.49
CA THR A 3 9.83 0.29 23.06
C THR A 3 9.88 1.56 22.22
N ILE A 4 9.71 1.43 20.91
CA ILE A 4 9.62 2.56 20.01
C ILE A 4 8.34 3.33 20.37
N LYS A 5 8.51 4.50 20.97
CA LYS A 5 7.39 5.41 21.20
C LYS A 5 7.04 6.08 19.87
N TRP A 6 5.94 5.66 19.27
CA TRP A 6 5.33 6.27 18.09
C TRP A 6 4.83 7.67 18.43
N GLN A 7 5.57 8.69 18.04
CA GLN A 7 5.18 10.10 18.31
C GLN A 7 4.36 10.74 17.17
N THR A 8 4.22 10.08 16.02
CA THR A 8 3.68 10.76 14.81
C THR A 8 2.31 10.31 14.35
N ALA A 9 1.89 9.06 14.56
CA ALA A 9 0.52 8.62 14.25
C ALA A 9 -0.35 8.45 15.51
N GLY A 10 0.24 8.51 16.69
CA GLY A 10 -0.34 7.99 17.91
C GLY A 10 -1.50 8.77 18.55
N ALA A 11 -1.83 9.98 18.09
CA ALA A 11 -2.93 10.75 18.66
C ALA A 11 -4.04 11.07 17.64
N ASP A 12 -3.73 11.16 16.35
CA ASP A 12 -4.67 11.47 15.27
C ASP A 12 -4.18 10.89 13.92
N PRO A 13 -4.37 9.60 13.67
CA PRO A 13 -3.98 8.97 12.40
C PRO A 13 -4.68 9.59 11.18
N GLU A 14 -5.95 9.95 11.30
CA GLU A 14 -6.73 10.55 10.20
C GLU A 14 -6.24 11.95 9.85
N GLY A 15 -5.92 12.79 10.84
CA GLY A 15 -5.33 14.11 10.61
C GLY A 15 -3.92 14.04 10.02
N TRP A 16 -3.14 12.99 10.36
CA TRP A 16 -1.84 12.74 9.74
C TRP A 16 -2.01 12.31 8.28
N LEU A 17 -2.93 11.40 7.99
CA LEU A 17 -3.28 10.95 6.64
C LEU A 17 -3.82 12.09 5.76
N SER A 18 -4.57 13.03 6.33
CA SER A 18 -5.03 14.22 5.61
C SER A 18 -3.86 15.14 5.18
N ARG A 19 -2.74 15.14 5.92
CA ARG A 19 -1.52 15.84 5.47
C ARG A 19 -0.84 15.12 4.32
N VAL A 20 -0.90 13.79 4.30
CA VAL A 20 -0.39 12.96 3.21
C VAL A 20 -1.03 13.34 1.88
N GLU A 21 -2.34 13.59 1.85
CA GLU A 21 -3.07 14.01 0.64
C GLU A 21 -2.45 15.24 -0.01
N LYS A 22 -2.13 16.26 0.80
CA LYS A 22 -1.55 17.51 0.28
C LYS A 22 -0.18 17.34 -0.36
N VAL A 23 0.50 16.25 -0.03
CA VAL A 23 1.86 15.98 -0.45
C VAL A 23 1.93 14.94 -1.57
N ILE A 24 1.02 13.96 -1.58
CA ILE A 24 1.00 12.87 -2.55
C ILE A 24 0.08 13.18 -3.73
N HIS A 25 -0.97 14.00 -3.55
CA HIS A 25 -1.80 14.40 -4.67
C HIS A 25 -1.01 15.24 -5.67
N LEU A 26 -0.82 14.68 -6.84
CA LEU A 26 -0.35 15.41 -8.00
C LEU A 26 -1.43 16.44 -8.37
N ASN A 27 -1.00 17.69 -8.63
CA ASN A 27 -1.84 18.64 -9.36
C ASN A 27 -2.36 17.94 -10.64
N PRO A 28 -3.52 18.35 -11.19
CA PRO A 28 -4.05 17.82 -12.45
C PRO A 28 -3.00 17.81 -13.59
N ASP A 29 -2.01 18.69 -13.53
CA ASP A 29 -0.90 18.79 -14.48
C ASP A 29 0.26 17.83 -14.18
N GLY A 30 0.14 16.93 -13.20
CA GLY A 30 1.19 15.97 -12.83
C GLY A 30 2.42 16.57 -12.17
N ARG A 31 2.37 17.84 -11.77
CA ARG A 31 3.47 18.54 -11.10
C ARG A 31 3.08 18.83 -9.65
N ALA A 32 3.65 18.07 -8.74
CA ALA A 32 3.59 18.41 -7.33
C ALA A 32 4.49 19.63 -7.06
N PRO A 33 4.08 20.58 -6.21
CA PRO A 33 4.89 21.74 -5.86
C PRO A 33 6.21 21.28 -5.21
N SER A 34 7.33 21.89 -5.59
CA SER A 34 8.60 21.72 -4.90
C SER A 34 8.53 22.36 -3.51
N LEU A 35 9.29 21.81 -2.57
CA LEU A 35 9.44 22.44 -1.26
C LEU A 35 10.14 23.81 -1.43
N ALA A 36 9.80 24.75 -0.58
CA ALA A 36 10.42 26.10 -0.59
C ALA A 36 11.92 26.05 -0.25
N ALA A 37 12.34 25.07 0.53
CA ALA A 37 13.74 24.79 0.86
C ALA A 37 13.93 23.27 1.05
N PRO A 38 15.13 22.74 0.80
CA PRO A 38 15.43 21.35 1.11
C PRO A 38 15.25 21.07 2.61
N PRO A 39 14.64 19.94 3.00
CA PRO A 39 14.46 19.60 4.41
C PRO A 39 15.82 19.33 5.08
N GLU A 40 15.94 19.73 6.33
CA GLU A 40 17.08 19.38 7.19
C GLU A 40 16.89 18.00 7.84
N GLY A 41 17.95 17.45 8.44
CA GLY A 41 17.91 16.15 9.13
C GLY A 41 17.86 14.94 8.21
N ASN A 42 17.58 13.79 8.82
CA ASN A 42 17.48 12.52 8.11
C ASN A 42 16.13 12.37 7.41
N LEU A 43 16.16 11.81 6.21
CA LEU A 43 14.93 11.45 5.48
C LEU A 43 14.62 9.98 5.72
N ARG A 44 13.34 9.66 5.83
CA ARG A 44 12.83 8.30 5.86
C ARG A 44 12.17 8.01 4.52
N VAL A 45 12.61 6.98 3.84
CA VAL A 45 12.14 6.65 2.50
C VAL A 45 11.51 5.26 2.52
N GLY A 46 10.28 5.16 2.05
CA GLY A 46 9.56 3.89 1.89
C GLY A 46 9.34 3.59 0.42
N VAL A 47 9.70 2.38 0.02
CA VAL A 47 9.45 1.84 -1.33
C VAL A 47 8.54 0.64 -1.22
N ASP A 48 7.41 0.71 -1.90
CA ASP A 48 6.45 -0.38 -2.05
C ASP A 48 6.40 -0.81 -3.52
N LEU A 49 6.87 -2.02 -3.80
CA LEU A 49 6.85 -2.62 -5.14
C LEU A 49 5.59 -3.47 -5.31
N GLY A 50 4.44 -2.83 -5.44
CA GLY A 50 3.17 -3.53 -5.58
C GLY A 50 2.90 -4.08 -7.00
N THR A 51 1.95 -5.01 -7.10
CA THR A 51 1.56 -5.66 -8.37
C THR A 51 0.98 -4.67 -9.40
N ALA A 52 0.28 -3.63 -8.96
CA ALA A 52 -0.34 -2.64 -9.84
C ALA A 52 0.35 -1.28 -9.80
N TYR A 53 0.88 -0.91 -8.64
CA TYR A 53 1.55 0.36 -8.44
C TYR A 53 2.86 0.16 -7.71
N THR A 54 3.89 0.83 -8.16
CA THR A 54 5.08 1.09 -7.35
C THR A 54 4.91 2.46 -6.71
N VAL A 55 5.13 2.53 -5.41
CA VAL A 55 4.98 3.76 -4.60
C VAL A 55 6.30 4.06 -3.90
N LEU A 56 6.72 5.33 -3.95
CA LEU A 56 7.84 5.85 -3.18
C LEU A 56 7.33 7.03 -2.34
N VAL A 57 7.53 6.97 -1.03
CA VAL A 57 7.20 8.06 -0.10
C VAL A 57 8.41 8.53 0.66
N VAL A 58 8.46 9.82 0.96
CA VAL A 58 9.54 10.45 1.72
C VAL A 58 8.93 11.20 2.89
N LEU A 59 9.44 10.91 4.08
CA LEU A 59 9.07 11.59 5.32
C LEU A 59 10.31 12.33 5.86
N ASP A 60 10.10 13.37 6.67
CA ASP A 60 11.17 13.94 7.49
C ASP A 60 11.50 13.03 8.69
N GLU A 61 12.48 13.41 9.46
CA GLU A 61 12.91 12.69 10.67
C GLU A 61 11.79 12.57 11.71
N ALA A 62 10.91 13.56 11.78
CA ALA A 62 9.74 13.55 12.67
C ALA A 62 8.57 12.70 12.11
N GLY A 63 8.71 12.17 10.88
CA GLY A 63 7.69 11.37 10.22
C GLY A 63 6.63 12.19 9.49
N ASN A 64 6.85 13.49 9.25
CA ASN A 64 5.91 14.26 8.43
C ASN A 64 6.13 13.97 6.95
N PRO A 65 5.06 13.80 6.15
CA PRO A 65 5.18 13.54 4.73
C PRO A 65 5.71 14.76 3.97
N LEU A 66 6.74 14.52 3.14
CA LEU A 66 7.41 15.53 2.32
C LEU A 66 7.14 15.35 0.82
N ALA A 67 7.16 14.09 0.36
CA ALA A 67 6.90 13.74 -1.02
C ALA A 67 6.30 12.33 -1.12
N GLY A 68 5.52 12.12 -2.17
CA GLY A 68 5.05 10.79 -2.54
C GLY A 68 4.85 10.73 -4.05
N GLU A 69 5.42 9.70 -4.65
CA GLU A 69 5.36 9.43 -6.07
C GLU A 69 4.87 8.02 -6.28
N TYR A 70 4.00 7.82 -7.26
CA TYR A 70 3.51 6.50 -7.61
C TYR A 70 3.26 6.37 -9.11
N GLN A 71 3.38 5.15 -9.61
CA GLN A 71 3.13 4.87 -11.02
C GLN A 71 2.57 3.47 -11.20
N PHE A 72 1.57 3.35 -12.07
CA PHE A 72 1.04 2.05 -12.50
C PHE A 72 2.09 1.34 -13.36
N ALA A 73 2.43 0.11 -12.99
CA ALA A 73 3.27 -0.78 -13.76
C ALA A 73 3.10 -2.22 -13.28
N GLN A 74 3.20 -3.17 -14.20
CA GLN A 74 3.07 -4.61 -13.93
C GLN A 74 4.46 -5.26 -13.86
N VAL A 75 5.34 -4.73 -13.02
CA VAL A 75 6.71 -5.24 -12.82
C VAL A 75 6.81 -6.30 -11.72
N VAL A 76 5.74 -6.42 -10.92
CA VAL A 76 5.58 -7.41 -9.85
C VAL A 76 4.30 -8.21 -10.11
N ARG A 77 4.34 -9.52 -9.85
CA ARG A 77 3.17 -10.41 -9.91
C ARG A 77 3.22 -11.35 -8.71
N ASP A 78 2.10 -11.41 -7.97
CA ASP A 78 1.97 -12.28 -6.80
C ASP A 78 3.12 -12.13 -5.79
N GLY A 79 3.54 -10.87 -5.55
CA GLY A 79 4.65 -10.54 -4.66
C GLY A 79 6.06 -10.79 -5.22
N LEU A 80 6.18 -11.23 -6.47
CA LEU A 80 7.46 -11.54 -7.12
C LEU A 80 7.81 -10.50 -8.18
N VAL A 81 9.06 -10.01 -8.17
CA VAL A 81 9.59 -9.15 -9.23
C VAL A 81 9.75 -9.97 -10.52
N VAL A 82 8.88 -9.74 -11.51
CA VAL A 82 8.88 -10.47 -12.80
C VAL A 82 9.59 -9.70 -13.90
N ASP A 83 9.72 -8.38 -13.76
CA ASP A 83 10.51 -7.53 -14.64
C ASP A 83 11.48 -6.67 -13.80
N PHE A 84 12.67 -7.20 -13.56
CA PHE A 84 13.68 -6.55 -12.74
C PHE A 84 14.12 -5.20 -13.31
N PHE A 85 14.42 -5.15 -14.61
CA PHE A 85 14.90 -3.91 -15.24
C PHE A 85 13.80 -2.86 -15.33
N GLY A 86 12.56 -3.27 -15.60
CA GLY A 86 11.38 -2.40 -15.54
C GLY A 86 11.17 -1.82 -14.14
N ALA A 87 11.28 -2.65 -13.10
CA ALA A 87 11.14 -2.22 -11.72
C ALA A 87 12.24 -1.21 -11.32
N VAL A 88 13.50 -1.46 -11.69
CA VAL A 88 14.62 -0.55 -11.43
C VAL A 88 14.43 0.79 -12.14
N ASN A 89 14.08 0.79 -13.42
CA ASN A 89 13.88 2.02 -14.21
C ASN A 89 12.70 2.84 -13.67
N LEU A 90 11.63 2.15 -13.30
CA LEU A 90 10.46 2.77 -12.68
C LEU A 90 10.84 3.43 -11.34
N LEU A 91 11.51 2.70 -10.46
CA LEU A 91 11.93 3.24 -9.16
C LEU A 91 12.89 4.42 -9.31
N LYS A 92 13.84 4.37 -10.27
CA LYS A 92 14.69 5.52 -10.61
C LYS A 92 13.87 6.74 -11.01
N THR A 93 12.85 6.53 -11.84
CA THR A 93 11.96 7.62 -12.29
C THR A 93 11.21 8.25 -11.11
N LEU A 94 10.66 7.44 -10.19
CA LEU A 94 9.98 7.94 -8.99
C LEU A 94 10.95 8.66 -8.05
N LYS A 95 12.14 8.08 -7.84
CA LYS A 95 13.23 8.68 -7.06
C LYS A 95 13.62 10.06 -7.61
N ASP A 96 13.88 10.16 -8.89
CA ASP A 96 14.26 11.43 -9.54
C ASP A 96 13.16 12.51 -9.40
N LYS A 97 11.89 12.11 -9.46
CA LYS A 97 10.76 13.04 -9.24
C LYS A 97 10.74 13.51 -7.78
N ALA A 98 10.87 12.60 -6.82
CA ALA A 98 10.90 12.93 -5.40
C ALA A 98 12.10 13.83 -5.06
N GLU A 99 13.30 13.50 -5.55
CA GLU A 99 14.53 14.30 -5.35
C GLU A 99 14.41 15.73 -5.89
N ARG A 100 13.86 15.89 -7.09
CA ARG A 100 13.60 17.24 -7.65
C ARG A 100 12.63 18.04 -6.78
N ARG A 101 11.66 17.38 -6.18
CA ARG A 101 10.65 18.01 -5.33
C ARG A 101 11.20 18.44 -3.99
N ILE A 102 12.01 17.60 -3.35
CA ILE A 102 12.58 17.86 -2.01
C ILE A 102 13.90 18.64 -2.08
N GLY A 103 14.53 18.75 -3.25
CA GLY A 103 15.78 19.50 -3.46
C GLY A 103 17.02 18.80 -2.92
N ARG A 104 16.97 17.49 -2.64
CA ARG A 104 18.13 16.71 -2.15
C ARG A 104 18.07 15.23 -2.56
N PRO A 105 19.23 14.54 -2.65
CA PRO A 105 19.30 13.14 -3.04
C PRO A 105 18.72 12.21 -1.97
N LEU A 106 18.12 11.10 -2.45
CA LEU A 106 17.71 9.95 -1.65
C LEU A 106 18.76 8.85 -1.77
N THR A 107 19.43 8.53 -0.67
CA THR A 107 20.57 7.60 -0.64
C THR A 107 20.25 6.27 0.02
N ARG A 108 19.16 6.19 0.77
CA ARG A 108 18.71 5.00 1.51
C ARG A 108 17.18 4.87 1.43
N ALA A 109 16.67 3.67 1.65
CA ALA A 109 15.25 3.40 1.76
C ALA A 109 14.99 2.10 2.52
N ALA A 110 13.81 2.01 3.16
CA ALA A 110 13.21 0.73 3.52
C ALA A 110 12.33 0.24 2.38
N SER A 111 12.09 -1.08 2.29
CA SER A 111 11.13 -1.64 1.36
C SER A 111 10.21 -2.67 2.01
N GLY A 112 8.99 -2.80 1.48
CA GLY A 112 8.01 -3.78 1.90
C GLY A 112 8.17 -5.12 1.21
N TYR A 113 7.62 -6.16 1.82
CA TYR A 113 7.41 -7.46 1.18
C TYR A 113 6.10 -8.10 1.68
N PRO A 114 5.36 -8.82 0.81
CA PRO A 114 4.14 -9.49 1.22
C PRO A 114 4.42 -10.73 2.07
N PRO A 115 3.51 -11.10 2.96
CA PRO A 115 3.63 -12.30 3.77
C PRO A 115 3.75 -13.57 2.93
N GLY A 116 4.51 -14.55 3.42
CA GLY A 116 4.61 -15.86 2.78
C GLY A 116 5.56 -15.94 1.58
N VAL A 117 6.13 -14.83 1.14
CA VAL A 117 7.13 -14.81 0.06
C VAL A 117 8.44 -15.44 0.53
N PRO A 118 9.05 -16.36 -0.24
CA PRO A 118 10.34 -16.95 0.10
C PRO A 118 11.44 -15.89 0.25
N ARG A 119 12.37 -16.08 1.18
CA ARG A 119 13.47 -15.14 1.43
C ARG A 119 14.32 -14.80 0.21
N ALA A 120 14.47 -15.73 -0.74
CA ALA A 120 15.20 -15.50 -1.98
C ALA A 120 14.51 -14.45 -2.85
N GLU A 121 13.19 -14.46 -2.89
CA GLU A 121 12.37 -13.53 -3.66
C GLU A 121 12.32 -12.15 -2.99
N VAL A 122 12.27 -12.11 -1.66
CA VAL A 122 12.36 -10.85 -0.90
C VAL A 122 13.67 -10.11 -1.20
N ARG A 123 14.79 -10.83 -1.45
CA ARG A 123 16.06 -10.23 -1.87
C ARG A 123 15.98 -9.52 -3.22
N ALA A 124 15.12 -9.96 -4.13
CA ALA A 124 14.94 -9.27 -5.40
C ALA A 124 14.46 -7.81 -5.19
N THR A 125 13.59 -7.59 -4.21
CA THR A 125 13.16 -6.24 -3.80
C THR A 125 14.34 -5.39 -3.32
N THR A 126 15.21 -5.94 -2.46
CA THR A 126 16.46 -5.28 -2.04
C THR A 126 17.30 -4.87 -3.25
N HIS A 127 17.53 -5.80 -4.17
CA HIS A 127 18.37 -5.53 -5.35
C HIS A 127 17.74 -4.48 -6.29
N VAL A 128 16.42 -4.39 -6.39
CA VAL A 128 15.76 -3.31 -7.14
C VAL A 128 16.06 -1.95 -6.51
N VAL A 129 15.95 -1.82 -5.18
CA VAL A 129 16.26 -0.58 -4.45
C VAL A 129 17.73 -0.19 -4.62
N GLU A 130 18.64 -1.16 -4.48
CA GLU A 130 20.08 -0.93 -4.64
C GLU A 130 20.45 -0.55 -6.07
N ALA A 131 19.89 -1.23 -7.07
CA ALA A 131 20.11 -0.90 -8.49
C ALA A 131 19.49 0.46 -8.89
N ALA A 132 18.51 0.95 -8.12
CA ALA A 132 17.99 2.30 -8.27
C ALA A 132 18.87 3.38 -7.59
N GLY A 133 19.99 2.98 -6.96
CA GLY A 133 20.96 3.89 -6.37
C GLY A 133 20.64 4.32 -4.95
N MET A 134 19.96 3.48 -4.18
CA MET A 134 19.70 3.66 -2.75
C MET A 134 20.18 2.43 -1.99
N VAL A 135 20.67 2.60 -0.77
CA VAL A 135 20.94 1.47 0.13
C VAL A 135 19.61 0.98 0.68
N CYS A 136 19.33 -0.33 0.59
CA CYS A 136 18.14 -0.92 1.20
C CYS A 136 18.46 -1.26 2.67
N GLU A 137 18.19 -0.32 3.56
CA GLU A 137 18.51 -0.44 5.00
C GLU A 137 17.63 -1.48 5.70
N ARG A 138 16.37 -1.60 5.29
CA ARG A 138 15.41 -2.45 5.97
C ARG A 138 14.38 -3.05 5.02
N LEU A 139 14.04 -4.30 5.31
CA LEU A 139 12.86 -4.96 4.75
C LEU A 139 11.83 -5.16 5.86
N VAL A 140 10.58 -4.80 5.60
CA VAL A 140 9.49 -4.90 6.57
C VAL A 140 8.31 -5.65 5.93
N ALA A 141 7.67 -6.51 6.70
CA ALA A 141 6.43 -7.15 6.22
C ALA A 141 5.32 -6.09 6.07
N GLU A 142 4.65 -6.09 4.92
CA GLU A 142 3.62 -5.09 4.57
C GLU A 142 2.54 -4.93 5.66
N PRO A 143 2.02 -6.01 6.28
CA PRO A 143 1.03 -5.85 7.36
C PRO A 143 1.60 -5.20 8.63
N GLU A 144 2.88 -5.44 8.93
CA GLU A 144 3.54 -4.78 10.06
C GLU A 144 3.73 -3.29 9.76
N ALA A 145 4.14 -2.98 8.53
CA ALA A 145 4.26 -1.61 8.06
C ALA A 145 2.89 -0.89 8.12
N ALA A 146 1.84 -1.49 7.58
CA ALA A 146 0.50 -0.92 7.64
C ALA A 146 0.06 -0.65 9.09
N ASN A 147 0.34 -1.57 10.01
CA ASN A 147 -0.05 -1.39 11.41
C ASN A 147 0.75 -0.30 12.14
N GLN A 148 1.93 0.07 11.67
CA GLN A 148 2.65 1.23 12.21
C GLN A 148 1.88 2.53 12.01
N VAL A 149 1.13 2.64 10.92
CA VAL A 149 0.25 3.79 10.64
C VAL A 149 -1.08 3.66 11.37
N LEU A 150 -1.67 2.46 11.38
CA LEU A 150 -3.04 2.23 11.85
C LEU A 150 -3.14 2.11 13.38
N GLY A 151 -2.11 1.63 14.06
CA GLY A 151 -2.08 1.45 15.50
C GLY A 151 -3.14 0.47 16.04
N ILE A 152 -3.50 -0.55 15.26
CA ILE A 152 -4.52 -1.53 15.63
C ILE A 152 -3.94 -2.48 16.69
N HIS A 153 -4.64 -2.61 17.80
CA HIS A 153 -4.29 -3.53 18.88
C HIS A 153 -4.92 -4.91 18.69
N ASN A 154 -6.25 -4.98 18.48
CA ASN A 154 -6.98 -6.22 18.27
C ASN A 154 -7.87 -6.06 17.04
N GLY A 155 -7.57 -6.77 15.96
CA GLY A 155 -8.31 -6.63 14.72
C GLY A 155 -7.62 -7.29 13.54
N VAL A 156 -8.08 -6.96 12.36
CA VAL A 156 -7.52 -7.48 11.11
C VAL A 156 -7.18 -6.32 10.18
N VAL A 157 -5.97 -6.31 9.68
CA VAL A 157 -5.57 -5.48 8.53
C VAL A 157 -5.67 -6.33 7.29
N VAL A 158 -6.36 -5.82 6.27
CA VAL A 158 -6.51 -6.49 4.98
C VAL A 158 -6.04 -5.54 3.89
N ASP A 159 -4.94 -5.86 3.25
CA ASP A 159 -4.43 -5.11 2.11
C ASP A 159 -5.00 -5.69 0.82
N VAL A 160 -5.98 -5.00 0.23
CA VAL A 160 -6.58 -5.40 -1.05
C VAL A 160 -5.85 -4.65 -2.16
N GLY A 161 -4.77 -5.27 -2.62
CA GLY A 161 -3.91 -4.75 -3.66
C GLY A 161 -4.44 -4.95 -5.08
N GLY A 162 -3.56 -4.78 -6.06
CA GLY A 162 -3.87 -5.04 -7.47
C GLY A 162 -3.98 -6.53 -7.78
N GLY A 163 -3.06 -7.36 -7.32
CA GLY A 163 -2.99 -8.80 -7.59
C GLY A 163 -3.49 -9.66 -6.45
N THR A 164 -3.17 -9.28 -5.21
CA THR A 164 -3.37 -10.10 -4.03
C THR A 164 -4.19 -9.40 -2.95
N THR A 165 -4.64 -10.20 -1.98
CA THR A 165 -5.23 -9.76 -0.72
C THR A 165 -4.37 -10.31 0.42
N GLY A 166 -3.58 -9.41 1.01
CA GLY A 166 -2.80 -9.69 2.20
C GLY A 166 -3.66 -9.55 3.46
N ILE A 167 -3.52 -10.47 4.40
CA ILE A 167 -4.30 -10.50 5.65
C ILE A 167 -3.33 -10.56 6.82
N ALA A 168 -3.54 -9.72 7.83
CA ALA A 168 -2.84 -9.80 9.10
C ALA A 168 -3.83 -9.75 10.26
N VAL A 169 -3.79 -10.74 11.12
CA VAL A 169 -4.51 -10.77 12.39
C VAL A 169 -3.60 -10.20 13.48
N LEU A 170 -4.13 -9.24 14.23
CA LEU A 170 -3.40 -8.56 15.29
C LEU A 170 -4.04 -8.84 16.65
N GLU A 171 -3.19 -9.17 17.61
CA GLU A 171 -3.55 -9.34 19.02
C GLU A 171 -2.54 -8.57 19.88
N ASN A 172 -3.03 -7.72 20.77
CA ASN A 172 -2.20 -6.88 21.64
C ASN A 172 -1.16 -6.03 20.86
N GLY A 173 -1.55 -5.52 19.70
CA GLY A 173 -0.70 -4.70 18.83
C GLY A 173 0.37 -5.48 18.04
N LYS A 174 0.34 -6.81 18.08
CA LYS A 174 1.29 -7.68 17.37
C LYS A 174 0.60 -8.48 16.29
N VAL A 175 1.25 -8.61 15.16
CA VAL A 175 0.81 -9.53 14.11
C VAL A 175 1.05 -10.97 14.58
N VAL A 176 -0.04 -11.73 14.76
CA VAL A 176 -0.02 -13.12 15.22
C VAL A 176 -0.24 -14.12 14.08
N TYR A 177 -0.84 -13.67 12.98
CA TYR A 177 -1.06 -14.50 11.81
C TYR A 177 -1.06 -13.64 10.56
N THR A 178 -0.48 -14.14 9.47
CA THR A 178 -0.54 -13.53 8.14
C THR A 178 -0.88 -14.56 7.07
N ALA A 179 -1.54 -14.09 6.01
CA ALA A 179 -1.78 -14.84 4.78
C ALA A 179 -1.77 -13.89 3.60
N ASP A 180 -1.53 -14.42 2.41
CA ASP A 180 -1.70 -13.73 1.15
C ASP A 180 -2.45 -14.63 0.16
N GLU A 181 -3.42 -14.05 -0.56
CA GLU A 181 -4.29 -14.79 -1.49
C GLU A 181 -4.34 -14.05 -2.83
N ALA A 182 -4.19 -14.79 -3.92
CA ALA A 182 -4.20 -14.26 -5.28
C ALA A 182 -5.61 -13.78 -5.70
N THR A 183 -6.09 -12.72 -5.05
CA THR A 183 -7.36 -12.04 -5.34
C THR A 183 -7.20 -10.55 -5.06
N GLY A 184 -7.46 -9.70 -6.04
CA GLY A 184 -7.30 -8.24 -5.90
C GLY A 184 -7.98 -7.50 -7.04
N GLY A 185 -7.61 -6.26 -7.26
CA GLY A 185 -8.20 -5.34 -8.23
C GLY A 185 -8.13 -5.81 -9.69
N THR A 186 -7.15 -6.65 -10.03
CA THR A 186 -7.06 -7.32 -11.33
C THR A 186 -8.30 -8.18 -11.61
N HIS A 187 -8.84 -8.85 -10.59
CA HIS A 187 -10.06 -9.63 -10.74
C HIS A 187 -11.28 -8.75 -11.03
N PHE A 188 -11.34 -7.54 -10.47
CA PHE A 188 -12.38 -6.57 -10.83
C PHE A 188 -12.29 -6.23 -12.32
N SER A 189 -11.10 -5.91 -12.82
CA SER A 189 -10.88 -5.57 -14.22
C SER A 189 -11.19 -6.74 -15.16
N LEU A 190 -10.85 -7.98 -14.78
CA LEU A 190 -11.20 -9.17 -15.55
C LEU A 190 -12.71 -9.41 -15.65
N VAL A 191 -13.44 -9.23 -14.54
CA VAL A 191 -14.90 -9.38 -14.54
C VAL A 191 -15.57 -8.28 -15.38
N ILE A 192 -15.09 -7.03 -15.26
CA ILE A 192 -15.56 -5.91 -16.07
C ILE A 192 -15.29 -6.18 -17.56
N ALA A 193 -14.07 -6.58 -17.92
CA ALA A 193 -13.70 -6.90 -19.30
C ALA A 193 -14.58 -8.00 -19.88
N GLY A 194 -14.81 -9.09 -19.12
CA GLY A 194 -15.66 -10.19 -19.52
C GLY A 194 -17.14 -9.80 -19.72
N ALA A 195 -17.67 -8.92 -18.87
CA ALA A 195 -19.05 -8.48 -18.95
C ALA A 195 -19.29 -7.42 -20.05
N THR A 196 -18.29 -6.60 -20.36
CA THR A 196 -18.41 -5.47 -21.29
C THR A 196 -17.81 -5.74 -22.67
N GLY A 197 -16.99 -6.78 -22.83
CA GLY A 197 -16.25 -7.06 -24.06
C GLY A 197 -15.04 -6.14 -24.28
N LEU A 198 -14.66 -5.32 -23.28
CA LEU A 198 -13.51 -4.44 -23.33
C LEU A 198 -12.20 -5.22 -23.16
N SER A 199 -11.09 -4.65 -23.63
CA SER A 199 -9.75 -5.15 -23.26
C SER A 199 -9.49 -4.97 -21.76
N PHE A 200 -8.53 -5.70 -21.20
CA PHE A 200 -8.12 -5.56 -19.80
C PHE A 200 -7.74 -4.11 -19.45
N ASP A 201 -6.96 -3.46 -20.31
CA ASP A 201 -6.50 -2.07 -20.08
C ASP A 201 -7.68 -1.08 -20.10
N GLN A 202 -8.63 -1.27 -21.01
CA GLN A 202 -9.85 -0.45 -21.07
C GLN A 202 -10.72 -0.66 -19.82
N ALA A 203 -10.86 -1.91 -19.37
CA ALA A 203 -11.58 -2.24 -18.14
C ALA A 203 -10.89 -1.66 -16.89
N GLU A 204 -9.56 -1.66 -16.86
CA GLU A 204 -8.77 -1.04 -15.78
C GLU A 204 -8.99 0.49 -15.72
N VAL A 205 -9.04 1.16 -16.87
CA VAL A 205 -9.40 2.59 -16.94
C VAL A 205 -10.84 2.81 -16.48
N LEU A 206 -11.78 2.01 -16.98
CA LEU A 206 -13.19 2.12 -16.63
C LEU A 206 -13.41 1.92 -15.12
N LYS A 207 -12.78 0.91 -14.51
CA LYS A 207 -12.82 0.65 -13.08
C LYS A 207 -12.40 1.86 -12.24
N LYS A 208 -11.44 2.64 -12.70
CA LYS A 208 -10.91 3.83 -12.00
C LYS A 208 -11.74 5.09 -12.25
N THR A 209 -12.65 5.07 -13.23
CA THR A 209 -13.49 6.21 -13.58
C THR A 209 -14.63 6.33 -12.58
N THR A 210 -14.57 7.33 -11.69
CA THR A 210 -15.51 7.49 -10.56
C THR A 210 -16.99 7.52 -10.99
N SER A 211 -17.31 8.17 -12.10
CA SER A 211 -18.69 8.23 -12.63
C SER A 211 -19.25 6.86 -13.05
N GLU A 212 -18.38 5.91 -13.38
CA GLU A 212 -18.78 4.58 -13.86
C GLU A 212 -18.92 3.56 -12.74
N GLN A 213 -18.27 3.78 -11.60
CA GLN A 213 -18.17 2.79 -10.52
C GLN A 213 -19.51 2.32 -9.98
N ALA A 214 -20.51 3.20 -9.90
CA ALA A 214 -21.86 2.82 -9.46
C ALA A 214 -22.49 1.78 -10.40
N GLY A 215 -22.33 1.93 -11.72
CA GLY A 215 -22.80 0.98 -12.72
C GLY A 215 -22.01 -0.33 -12.74
N LEU A 216 -20.74 -0.29 -12.33
CA LEU A 216 -19.86 -1.45 -12.28
C LEU A 216 -20.04 -2.28 -11.00
N PHE A 217 -20.60 -1.69 -9.94
CA PHE A 217 -20.75 -2.34 -8.63
C PHE A 217 -21.39 -3.73 -8.70
N PRO A 218 -22.52 -3.96 -9.42
CA PRO A 218 -23.12 -5.30 -9.50
C PRO A 218 -22.19 -6.34 -10.12
N LEU A 219 -21.29 -5.94 -11.03
CA LEU A 219 -20.37 -6.83 -11.70
C LEU A 219 -19.23 -7.25 -10.77
N VAL A 220 -18.69 -6.31 -9.98
CA VAL A 220 -17.53 -6.57 -9.14
C VAL A 220 -17.87 -7.08 -7.74
N ARG A 221 -19.13 -6.92 -7.30
CA ARG A 221 -19.62 -7.37 -5.99
C ARG A 221 -19.26 -8.83 -5.67
N PRO A 222 -19.42 -9.82 -6.59
CA PRO A 222 -19.01 -11.20 -6.29
C PRO A 222 -17.53 -11.35 -5.94
N VAL A 223 -16.66 -10.50 -6.50
CA VAL A 223 -15.24 -10.50 -6.13
C VAL A 223 -15.03 -9.91 -4.75
N MET A 224 -15.77 -8.87 -4.38
CA MET A 224 -15.76 -8.31 -3.02
C MET A 224 -16.25 -9.35 -1.99
N GLU A 225 -17.31 -10.08 -2.30
CA GLU A 225 -17.83 -11.16 -1.45
C GLU A 225 -16.82 -12.29 -1.31
N LYS A 226 -16.06 -12.61 -2.39
CA LYS A 226 -14.94 -13.55 -2.33
C LYS A 226 -13.85 -13.05 -1.36
N VAL A 227 -13.48 -11.76 -1.39
CA VAL A 227 -12.53 -11.19 -0.43
C VAL A 227 -13.04 -11.36 1.01
N GLY A 228 -14.30 -11.06 1.30
CA GLY A 228 -14.92 -11.32 2.60
C GLY A 228 -14.82 -12.79 3.03
N THR A 229 -15.07 -13.72 2.11
CA THR A 229 -14.96 -15.17 2.36
C THR A 229 -13.51 -15.60 2.63
N ILE A 230 -12.54 -15.02 1.91
CA ILE A 230 -11.11 -15.23 2.14
C ILE A 230 -10.75 -14.77 3.56
N ILE A 231 -11.16 -13.57 3.95
CA ILE A 231 -10.91 -13.05 5.30
C ILE A 231 -11.44 -14.03 6.35
N MET A 232 -12.70 -14.44 6.27
CA MET A 232 -13.32 -15.40 7.21
C MET A 232 -12.53 -16.70 7.34
N ARG A 233 -12.04 -17.25 6.23
CA ARG A 233 -11.23 -18.46 6.21
C ARG A 233 -9.92 -18.31 7.00
N HIS A 234 -9.32 -17.11 6.95
CA HIS A 234 -8.05 -16.82 7.59
C HIS A 234 -8.16 -16.31 9.02
N LEU A 235 -9.36 -16.01 9.53
CA LEU A 235 -9.56 -15.68 10.95
C LEU A 235 -9.24 -16.84 11.89
N ARG A 236 -9.34 -18.11 11.42
CA ARG A 236 -8.98 -19.32 12.19
C ARG A 236 -9.57 -19.38 13.58
N GLY A 237 -10.79 -18.88 13.74
CA GLY A 237 -11.47 -18.83 15.04
C GLY A 237 -11.10 -17.61 15.91
N SER A 238 -10.23 -16.73 15.49
CA SER A 238 -10.06 -15.42 16.10
C SER A 238 -11.35 -14.62 16.02
N ALA A 239 -11.63 -13.82 17.04
CA ALA A 239 -12.80 -12.93 17.10
C ALA A 239 -12.32 -11.47 17.09
N PRO A 240 -11.88 -10.93 15.96
CA PRO A 240 -11.36 -9.58 15.89
C PRO A 240 -12.48 -8.54 16.11
N GLU A 241 -12.14 -7.42 16.73
CA GLU A 241 -13.08 -6.33 16.98
C GLU A 241 -13.47 -5.59 15.70
N SER A 242 -12.56 -5.53 14.74
CA SER A 242 -12.78 -4.82 13.47
C SER A 242 -11.86 -5.31 12.35
N ILE A 243 -12.27 -5.02 11.11
CA ILE A 243 -11.47 -5.17 9.91
C ILE A 243 -11.12 -3.77 9.38
N THR A 244 -9.86 -3.52 9.08
CA THR A 244 -9.43 -2.32 8.38
C THR A 244 -8.89 -2.71 7.01
N LEU A 245 -9.56 -2.25 5.94
CA LEU A 245 -9.15 -2.49 4.56
C LEU A 245 -8.19 -1.38 4.13
N VAL A 246 -7.04 -1.78 3.61
CA VAL A 246 -6.05 -0.90 3.00
C VAL A 246 -5.79 -1.37 1.56
N GLY A 247 -4.89 -0.69 0.84
CA GLY A 247 -4.61 -0.98 -0.56
C GLY A 247 -5.52 -0.23 -1.53
N GLY A 248 -5.10 -0.14 -2.78
CA GLY A 248 -5.79 0.66 -3.80
C GLY A 248 -7.20 0.16 -4.16
N THR A 249 -7.43 -1.15 -4.07
CA THR A 249 -8.73 -1.75 -4.39
C THR A 249 -9.78 -1.50 -3.29
N ALA A 250 -9.35 -1.24 -2.06
CA ALA A 250 -10.24 -0.85 -0.97
C ALA A 250 -10.99 0.47 -1.23
N LEU A 251 -10.47 1.31 -2.14
CA LEU A 251 -11.13 2.56 -2.57
C LEU A 251 -12.40 2.35 -3.41
N PHE A 252 -12.63 1.13 -3.93
CA PHE A 252 -13.82 0.91 -4.75
C PHE A 252 -15.08 1.02 -3.88
N PRO A 253 -16.08 1.87 -4.28
CA PRO A 253 -17.28 2.10 -3.48
C PRO A 253 -18.02 0.80 -3.12
N GLY A 254 -18.46 0.69 -1.87
CA GLY A 254 -19.17 -0.49 -1.36
C GLY A 254 -18.25 -1.62 -0.86
N MET A 255 -16.92 -1.50 -0.96
CA MET A 255 -16.01 -2.57 -0.55
C MET A 255 -16.12 -2.89 0.94
N ALA A 256 -16.12 -1.88 1.80
CA ALA A 256 -16.25 -2.08 3.25
C ALA A 256 -17.59 -2.69 3.63
N GLU A 257 -18.66 -2.18 3.04
CA GLU A 257 -20.04 -2.65 3.30
C GLU A 257 -20.22 -4.12 2.91
N VAL A 258 -19.71 -4.52 1.74
CA VAL A 258 -19.81 -5.91 1.27
C VAL A 258 -18.97 -6.83 2.16
N VAL A 259 -17.74 -6.44 2.51
CA VAL A 259 -16.90 -7.22 3.43
C VAL A 259 -17.58 -7.35 4.79
N GLN A 260 -18.13 -6.28 5.34
CA GLN A 260 -18.89 -6.32 6.59
C GLN A 260 -20.12 -7.22 6.52
N GLN A 261 -20.86 -7.19 5.41
CA GLN A 261 -22.03 -8.06 5.20
C GLN A 261 -21.63 -9.55 5.20
N VAL A 262 -20.51 -9.89 4.57
CA VAL A 262 -20.04 -11.27 4.48
C VAL A 262 -19.44 -11.76 5.80
N THR A 263 -18.67 -10.91 6.49
CA THR A 263 -17.93 -11.32 7.69
C THR A 263 -18.72 -11.13 8.99
N GLY A 264 -19.71 -10.24 8.99
CA GLY A 264 -20.42 -9.82 10.21
C GLY A 264 -19.56 -8.95 11.15
N ILE A 265 -18.33 -8.57 10.74
CA ILE A 265 -17.38 -7.83 11.56
C ILE A 265 -17.36 -6.37 11.08
N PRO A 266 -17.40 -5.37 12.00
CA PRO A 266 -17.28 -3.96 11.64
C PRO A 266 -16.07 -3.72 10.74
N THR A 267 -16.30 -3.17 9.55
CA THR A 267 -15.27 -2.98 8.53
C THR A 267 -15.17 -1.51 8.14
N ARG A 268 -13.94 -1.00 8.05
CA ARG A 268 -13.66 0.37 7.66
C ARG A 268 -12.55 0.47 6.62
N VAL A 269 -12.54 1.57 5.86
CA VAL A 269 -11.45 1.99 4.99
C VAL A 269 -10.94 3.33 5.53
N PRO A 270 -9.67 3.46 5.90
CA PRO A 270 -9.09 4.73 6.34
C PRO A 270 -8.96 5.71 5.17
N ALA A 271 -8.68 6.97 5.47
CA ALA A 271 -8.28 7.93 4.45
C ALA A 271 -7.02 7.42 3.71
N HIS A 272 -6.98 7.61 2.38
CA HIS A 272 -5.84 7.25 1.52
C HIS A 272 -5.31 5.81 1.70
N PRO A 273 -6.16 4.78 1.63
CA PRO A 273 -5.80 3.39 1.97
C PRO A 273 -4.65 2.84 1.11
N MET A 274 -4.44 3.35 -0.09
CA MET A 274 -3.35 2.99 -1.00
C MET A 274 -1.97 3.36 -0.43
N PHE A 275 -1.89 4.36 0.43
CA PHE A 275 -0.62 4.88 0.95
C PHE A 275 -0.29 4.40 2.37
N ILE A 276 -1.18 3.65 3.02
CA ILE A 276 -0.96 3.15 4.39
C ILE A 276 0.30 2.30 4.47
N THR A 277 0.41 1.28 3.63
CA THR A 277 1.57 0.38 3.59
C THR A 277 2.87 1.12 3.22
N PRO A 278 2.94 1.92 2.12
CA PRO A 278 4.15 2.68 1.80
C PRO A 278 4.60 3.66 2.91
N LEU A 279 3.65 4.30 3.58
CA LEU A 279 3.94 5.20 4.70
C LEU A 279 4.50 4.45 5.91
N GLY A 280 3.94 3.30 6.22
CA GLY A 280 4.45 2.43 7.28
C GLY A 280 5.84 1.88 6.97
N ILE A 281 6.12 1.57 5.70
CA ILE A 281 7.47 1.20 5.25
C ILE A 281 8.45 2.36 5.50
N ALA A 282 8.08 3.60 5.12
CA ALA A 282 8.91 4.77 5.38
C ALA A 282 9.14 5.02 6.87
N LEU A 283 8.10 4.85 7.71
CA LEU A 283 8.23 4.95 9.17
C LEU A 283 9.18 3.89 9.75
N SER A 284 9.36 2.76 9.06
CA SER A 284 10.29 1.71 9.46
C SER A 284 11.76 2.03 9.13
N ASP A 285 12.02 3.02 8.27
CA ASP A 285 13.35 3.49 7.91
C ASP A 285 13.89 4.41 9.03
N ASN A 286 14.24 3.79 10.15
CA ASN A 286 14.81 4.50 11.30
C ASN A 286 16.33 4.28 11.33
N ASP A 287 17.10 5.33 11.66
CA ASP A 287 18.47 5.14 12.11
C ASP A 287 18.47 4.32 13.40
N THR A 288 19.13 3.17 13.38
CA THR A 288 19.44 2.36 14.57
C THR A 288 20.66 2.94 15.28
#